data_8c6721edf6e48f55679b78e3cba51ec0
#
_entry.id   8c6721edf6e48f55679b78e3cba51ec0
#
_cell.length_a   1.000
_cell.length_b   1.000
_cell.length_c   1.000
_cell.angle_alpha   90.00
_cell.angle_beta   90.00
_cell.angle_gamma   90.00
#
_symmetry.space_group_name_H-M   'P 1'
#
loop_
_entity.id
_entity.type
_entity.pdbx_description
1 polymer ?
#
loop_
_entity_poly.entity_id
_entity_poly.type
_entity_poly.pdbx_seq_one_letter_code
_entity_poly.pdbx_strand_id
1 'polypeptide(L)'
;MKYGLSRWSLSNRLILATLALATIATTASDLAATNSLRSFLISQADNQLNDVVQTSLLRLDRAGIEPETESEDKNSFRPLRPLTGVPTTTAVTLLDLSGNVVGQVGGQFANSIDFKEFHKLTPAEVITKKGKPFTIPGADGQPDIRAVARILPSGVGTVVISVALDSVDRTMNGLSGIFFLISFIVLIAIGFVARSLIKLSLKPLNKIEETAAAIADGDLSARLPEVNPNTEVGRLTGSLNMMLSRIEESFAVRTESESKLRRFVADASHELRTPLTAIRGFAELHRQGAVTGEDKTKELISRIEKESIRMSSLVEDLLLLARLDQSRELTIDPVDINHLVNEAIASAKAAGPSHEITLKSSSDEIFVLGDSMRIHQAVSNLLANARTHTPAGTKIEMEILQNESEVQISVSDNGPGLSPEDQTRIFERFFRADPSRARVSGEGSGLGLAIVDAVMKAHGGSVEVLSEINQGAKFTLHFPVKGD
;
A
#
# COMPACT_ATOMS: atom_id res chain seq x y z
N MET A 1 27.39 -17.79 -14.84
CA MET A 1 26.98 -17.68 -13.43
C MET A 1 25.94 -16.56 -13.17
N LYS A 2 24.86 -16.46 -14.00
CA LYS A 2 23.84 -15.35 -13.85
C LYS A 2 22.50 -15.77 -13.23
N TYR A 3 22.32 -17.03 -12.79
CA TYR A 3 21.00 -17.55 -12.39
C TYR A 3 20.81 -17.90 -10.89
N GLY A 4 21.80 -17.66 -10.04
CA GLY A 4 21.72 -18.09 -8.63
C GLY A 4 20.93 -17.17 -7.69
N LEU A 5 21.02 -15.87 -7.86
CA LEU A 5 20.44 -14.87 -6.93
C LEU A 5 18.97 -14.53 -7.21
N SER A 6 18.45 -14.81 -8.42
CA SER A 6 17.07 -14.49 -8.79
C SER A 6 16.02 -15.34 -8.06
N ARG A 7 16.40 -16.49 -7.54
CA ARG A 7 15.52 -17.42 -6.81
C ARG A 7 15.43 -17.17 -5.30
N TRP A 8 16.25 -16.26 -4.77
CA TRP A 8 16.25 -15.97 -3.34
C TRP A 8 15.18 -14.94 -2.97
N SER A 9 14.55 -15.13 -1.81
CA SER A 9 13.63 -14.13 -1.26
C SER A 9 14.33 -12.79 -1.05
N LEU A 10 13.60 -11.70 -1.11
CA LEU A 10 14.10 -10.35 -0.86
C LEU A 10 14.84 -10.26 0.48
N SER A 11 14.29 -10.90 1.51
CA SER A 11 14.90 -11.00 2.86
C SER A 11 16.31 -11.58 2.80
N ASN A 12 16.51 -12.72 2.10
CA ASN A 12 17.81 -13.36 2.02
C ASN A 12 18.84 -12.53 1.22
N ARG A 13 18.40 -11.82 0.19
CA ARG A 13 19.27 -10.91 -0.58
C ARG A 13 19.74 -9.74 0.27
N LEU A 14 18.85 -9.14 1.07
CA LEU A 14 19.20 -8.05 1.97
C LEU A 14 20.15 -8.49 3.08
N ILE A 15 19.93 -9.67 3.69
CA ILE A 15 20.82 -10.23 4.70
C ILE A 15 22.21 -10.48 4.10
N LEU A 16 22.27 -11.05 2.90
CA LEU A 16 23.55 -11.30 2.25
C LEU A 16 24.29 -9.99 1.91
N ALA A 17 23.58 -8.99 1.42
CA ALA A 17 24.16 -7.68 1.11
C ALA A 17 24.71 -6.98 2.36
N THR A 18 23.97 -7.01 3.49
CA THR A 18 24.42 -6.42 4.75
C THR A 18 25.63 -7.17 5.32
N LEU A 19 25.64 -8.51 5.26
CA LEU A 19 26.78 -9.30 5.71
C LEU A 19 28.02 -9.09 4.82
N ALA A 20 27.85 -9.01 3.50
CA ALA A 20 28.95 -8.74 2.58
C ALA A 20 29.58 -7.36 2.85
N LEU A 21 28.76 -6.33 3.03
CA LEU A 21 29.24 -4.99 3.36
C LEU A 21 29.95 -4.95 4.71
N ALA A 22 29.39 -5.61 5.73
CA ALA A 22 29.99 -5.71 7.04
C ALA A 22 31.33 -6.44 6.99
N THR A 23 31.44 -7.54 6.23
CA THR A 23 32.69 -8.29 6.05
C THR A 23 33.76 -7.43 5.39
N ILE A 24 33.43 -6.67 4.36
CA ILE A 24 34.36 -5.75 3.70
C ILE A 24 34.83 -4.68 4.68
N ALA A 25 33.93 -4.09 5.45
CA ALA A 25 34.24 -3.04 6.41
C ALA A 25 35.15 -3.56 7.55
N THR A 26 34.81 -4.71 8.13
CA THR A 26 35.63 -5.30 9.20
C THR A 26 37.02 -5.71 8.70
N THR A 27 37.11 -6.35 7.53
CA THR A 27 38.39 -6.73 6.92
C THR A 27 39.26 -5.52 6.63
N ALA A 28 38.67 -4.44 6.07
CA ALA A 28 39.42 -3.20 5.83
C ALA A 28 39.89 -2.54 7.12
N SER A 29 39.08 -2.56 8.17
CA SER A 29 39.42 -2.04 9.50
C SER A 29 40.56 -2.83 10.12
N ASP A 30 40.47 -4.16 10.08
CA ASP A 30 41.49 -5.07 10.64
C ASP A 30 42.85 -4.89 9.93
N LEU A 31 42.83 -4.77 8.59
CA LEU A 31 44.05 -4.49 7.81
C LEU A 31 44.64 -3.11 8.15
N ALA A 32 43.83 -2.09 8.27
CA ALA A 32 44.30 -0.75 8.64
C ALA A 32 44.89 -0.72 10.05
N ALA A 33 44.18 -1.34 10.99
CA ALA A 33 44.65 -1.43 12.39
C ALA A 33 45.98 -2.21 12.51
N THR A 34 46.10 -3.35 11.82
CA THR A 34 47.30 -4.19 11.82
C THR A 34 48.47 -3.44 11.19
N ASN A 35 48.29 -2.77 10.05
CA ASN A 35 49.36 -2.00 9.42
C ASN A 35 49.80 -0.79 10.27
N SER A 36 48.83 -0.09 10.84
CA SER A 36 49.11 1.07 11.72
C SER A 36 49.88 0.66 12.96
N LEU A 37 49.45 -0.43 13.61
CA LEU A 37 50.13 -0.98 14.79
C LEU A 37 51.53 -1.45 14.45
N ARG A 38 51.74 -2.19 13.35
CA ARG A 38 53.05 -2.63 12.89
C ARG A 38 53.98 -1.45 12.68
N SER A 39 53.54 -0.42 12.00
CA SER A 39 54.30 0.80 11.77
C SER A 39 54.69 1.50 13.09
N PHE A 40 53.76 1.54 14.05
CA PHE A 40 54.01 2.11 15.36
C PHE A 40 55.09 1.32 16.14
N LEU A 41 54.97 -0.03 16.19
CA LEU A 41 55.94 -0.88 16.90
C LEU A 41 57.32 -0.84 16.26
N ILE A 42 57.40 -0.79 14.93
CA ILE A 42 58.68 -0.61 14.22
C ILE A 42 59.27 0.75 14.55
N SER A 43 58.49 1.82 14.54
CA SER A 43 58.96 3.16 14.91
C SER A 43 59.47 3.21 16.38
N GLN A 44 58.80 2.50 17.28
CA GLN A 44 59.24 2.38 18.66
C GLN A 44 60.59 1.66 18.77
N ALA A 45 60.79 0.57 17.99
CA ALA A 45 62.09 -0.12 17.92
C ALA A 45 63.18 0.78 17.33
N ASP A 46 62.86 1.59 16.30
CA ASP A 46 63.76 2.56 15.72
C ASP A 46 64.21 3.63 16.71
N ASN A 47 63.25 4.13 17.51
CA ASN A 47 63.57 5.10 18.58
C ASN A 47 64.50 4.49 19.66
N GLN A 48 64.20 3.26 20.13
CA GLN A 48 65.05 2.55 21.05
C GLN A 48 66.49 2.33 20.52
N LEU A 49 66.62 1.95 19.25
CA LEU A 49 67.93 1.79 18.61
C LEU A 49 68.70 3.11 18.59
N ASN A 50 68.04 4.20 18.21
CA ASN A 50 68.68 5.52 18.15
C ASN A 50 69.11 6.02 19.53
N ASP A 51 68.33 5.78 20.57
CA ASP A 51 68.67 6.16 21.96
C ASP A 51 69.92 5.40 22.45
N VAL A 52 69.98 4.08 22.18
CA VAL A 52 71.12 3.29 22.51
C VAL A 52 72.38 3.72 21.75
N VAL A 53 72.21 4.05 20.46
CA VAL A 53 73.31 4.59 19.65
C VAL A 53 73.86 5.89 20.28
N GLN A 54 73.05 6.84 20.61
CA GLN A 54 73.43 8.14 21.13
C GLN A 54 74.19 8.00 22.50
N THR A 55 73.69 7.11 23.38
CA THR A 55 74.28 6.91 24.72
C THR A 55 75.47 6.07 24.73
N SER A 56 75.68 5.13 23.79
CA SER A 56 76.69 4.10 23.82
C SER A 56 77.86 4.37 22.87
N LEU A 57 77.71 5.18 21.82
CA LEU A 57 78.69 5.37 20.75
C LEU A 57 80.03 5.86 21.28
N LEU A 58 80.06 6.85 22.15
CA LEU A 58 81.28 7.38 22.76
C LEU A 58 81.96 6.37 23.75
N ARG A 59 81.16 5.51 24.42
CA ARG A 59 81.66 4.51 25.32
C ARG A 59 82.28 3.33 24.55
N LEU A 60 81.63 2.93 23.43
CA LEU A 60 82.11 1.85 22.59
C LEU A 60 83.37 2.25 21.82
N ASP A 61 83.44 3.51 21.40
CA ASP A 61 84.67 4.06 20.76
C ASP A 61 85.85 4.06 21.70
N ARG A 62 85.66 4.42 22.97
CA ARG A 62 86.71 4.37 23.96
C ARG A 62 87.14 2.93 24.36
N ALA A 63 86.19 1.99 24.40
CA ALA A 63 86.46 0.59 24.72
C ALA A 63 87.21 -0.14 23.59
N GLY A 64 87.01 0.35 22.31
CA GLY A 64 87.72 -0.25 21.18
C GLY A 64 89.12 0.33 20.88
N ILE A 65 89.51 1.37 21.61
CA ILE A 65 90.81 2.09 21.39
C ILE A 65 91.71 1.97 22.68
N GLU A 66 91.75 0.90 23.39
CA GLU A 66 92.89 0.70 24.29
C GLU A 66 94.14 0.33 23.45
N PRO A 67 95.20 1.21 23.35
CA PRO A 67 96.42 0.86 22.66
C PRO A 67 97.05 -0.23 23.43
N GLU A 68 97.30 -1.38 22.78
CA GLU A 68 98.20 -2.38 23.33
C GLU A 68 99.57 -1.75 23.56
N THR A 69 99.94 -1.66 24.80
CA THR A 69 101.31 -1.46 25.14
C THR A 69 102.16 -2.58 24.53
N GLU A 70 103.19 -2.16 23.78
CA GLU A 70 104.15 -2.90 23.02
C GLU A 70 104.43 -4.29 23.56
N SER A 71 103.93 -5.32 22.88
CA SER A 71 104.51 -6.65 22.90
C SER A 71 104.50 -7.20 21.47
N GLU A 72 105.68 -7.53 20.98
CA GLU A 72 106.07 -8.04 19.67
C GLU A 72 105.27 -9.31 19.30
N ASP A 73 104.07 -9.20 18.78
CA ASP A 73 103.53 -10.21 17.86
C ASP A 73 102.45 -9.60 16.99
N LYS A 74 102.73 -9.18 15.77
CA LYS A 74 101.94 -8.38 14.85
C LYS A 74 100.76 -9.11 14.18
N ASN A 75 100.35 -10.33 14.66
CA ASN A 75 99.33 -11.12 13.95
C ASN A 75 98.34 -11.90 14.81
N SER A 76 98.08 -11.53 16.07
CA SER A 76 97.00 -12.16 16.80
C SER A 76 95.95 -11.17 17.27
N PHE A 77 94.88 -11.01 16.46
CA PHE A 77 93.64 -10.50 16.93
C PHE A 77 93.14 -11.40 18.06
N ARG A 78 93.23 -10.94 19.34
CA ARG A 78 92.51 -11.62 20.43
C ARG A 78 91.07 -11.30 20.26
N PRO A 79 90.16 -12.28 19.99
CA PRO A 79 88.79 -12.03 20.02
C PRO A 79 88.41 -11.53 21.42
N LEU A 80 87.71 -10.34 21.48
CA LEU A 80 87.05 -9.89 22.68
C LEU A 80 86.25 -11.07 23.27
N ARG A 81 86.51 -11.49 24.49
CA ARG A 81 85.77 -12.53 25.21
C ARG A 81 84.28 -12.03 25.11
N PRO A 82 83.39 -12.81 24.56
CA PRO A 82 82.00 -12.44 24.58
C PRO A 82 81.63 -12.21 26.05
N LEU A 83 81.14 -11.01 26.38
CA LEU A 83 80.46 -10.75 27.63
C LEU A 83 79.13 -11.55 27.57
N THR A 84 79.31 -12.87 27.74
CA THR A 84 78.21 -13.81 27.86
C THR A 84 77.54 -13.56 29.18
N GLY A 85 76.37 -13.03 29.21
CA GLY A 85 75.53 -13.06 30.38
C GLY A 85 74.67 -11.85 30.71
N VAL A 86 74.65 -10.78 29.94
CA VAL A 86 73.62 -9.73 30.17
C VAL A 86 72.47 -9.95 29.18
N PRO A 87 71.31 -10.44 29.65
CA PRO A 87 70.17 -10.62 28.77
C PRO A 87 69.64 -9.24 28.36
N THR A 88 70.18 -8.68 27.33
CA THR A 88 69.66 -7.44 26.71
C THR A 88 68.92 -7.77 25.40
N THR A 89 67.81 -7.10 25.18
CA THR A 89 67.05 -7.23 23.91
C THR A 89 67.80 -6.62 22.73
N THR A 90 68.93 -5.90 23.00
CA THR A 90 69.73 -5.21 22.02
C THR A 90 71.09 -5.87 21.88
N ALA A 91 71.49 -6.18 20.67
CA ALA A 91 72.88 -6.65 20.37
C ALA A 91 73.68 -5.48 19.77
N VAL A 92 74.92 -5.44 20.19
CA VAL A 92 75.96 -4.52 19.67
C VAL A 92 77.01 -5.34 18.97
N THR A 93 77.18 -5.17 17.69
CA THR A 93 78.20 -5.87 16.87
C THR A 93 79.21 -4.86 16.33
N LEU A 94 80.47 -5.13 16.54
CA LEU A 94 81.56 -4.34 16.01
C LEU A 94 82.11 -4.99 14.74
N LEU A 95 82.26 -4.22 13.71
CA LEU A 95 82.78 -4.61 12.40
C LEU A 95 84.07 -3.87 12.11
N ASP A 96 85.04 -4.55 11.49
CA ASP A 96 86.26 -3.96 10.98
C ASP A 96 85.97 -3.11 9.70
N LEU A 97 86.96 -2.48 9.09
CA LEU A 97 86.91 -1.72 7.89
C LEU A 97 86.47 -2.55 6.65
N SER A 98 86.64 -3.87 6.72
CA SER A 98 86.27 -4.82 5.67
C SER A 98 84.94 -5.42 5.88
N GLY A 99 84.17 -5.04 6.95
CA GLY A 99 82.85 -5.55 7.29
C GLY A 99 82.89 -6.91 8.08
N ASN A 100 84.02 -7.37 8.50
CA ASN A 100 84.09 -8.58 9.32
C ASN A 100 83.74 -8.30 10.79
N VAL A 101 83.06 -9.26 11.44
CA VAL A 101 82.67 -9.16 12.85
C VAL A 101 83.92 -9.31 13.73
N VAL A 102 84.27 -8.29 14.50
CA VAL A 102 85.39 -8.25 15.43
C VAL A 102 84.90 -8.66 16.82
N GLY A 103 83.68 -8.29 17.18
CA GLY A 103 83.13 -8.61 18.46
C GLY A 103 81.64 -8.37 18.56
N GLN A 104 80.96 -9.04 19.49
CA GLN A 104 79.56 -8.92 19.73
C GLN A 104 79.24 -8.92 21.23
N VAL A 105 78.34 -8.04 21.63
CA VAL A 105 77.96 -7.91 23.05
C VAL A 105 76.42 -7.83 23.13
N GLY A 106 75.80 -8.60 24.02
CA GLY A 106 74.42 -8.60 24.29
C GLY A 106 73.54 -9.31 23.18
N GLY A 107 72.28 -9.30 23.40
CA GLY A 107 71.30 -9.92 22.51
C GLY A 107 71.05 -11.39 22.72
N GLN A 108 69.90 -11.79 23.22
CA GLN A 108 69.50 -13.20 23.36
C GLN A 108 69.49 -13.96 22.03
N PHE A 109 69.49 -13.25 20.94
CA PHE A 109 69.39 -13.73 19.55
C PHE A 109 70.74 -13.67 18.80
N ALA A 110 71.83 -13.40 19.55
CA ALA A 110 73.17 -13.28 18.98
C ALA A 110 73.59 -14.50 18.15
N ASN A 111 73.11 -15.68 18.53
CA ASN A 111 73.42 -16.94 17.83
C ASN A 111 72.52 -17.17 16.56
N SER A 112 71.56 -16.33 16.35
CA SER A 112 70.59 -16.47 15.26
C SER A 112 70.82 -15.48 14.12
N ILE A 113 71.82 -14.64 14.19
CA ILE A 113 72.13 -13.65 13.16
C ILE A 113 72.94 -14.33 12.05
N ASP A 114 72.39 -14.28 10.82
CA ASP A 114 73.23 -14.62 9.65
C ASP A 114 74.21 -13.45 9.38
N PHE A 115 75.46 -13.65 9.88
CA PHE A 115 76.51 -12.66 9.73
C PHE A 115 76.86 -12.34 8.26
N LYS A 116 76.39 -13.11 7.25
CA LYS A 116 76.60 -12.83 5.83
C LYS A 116 76.08 -11.46 5.41
N GLU A 117 74.98 -11.00 5.99
CA GLU A 117 74.43 -9.68 5.68
C GLU A 117 75.24 -8.54 6.30
N PHE A 118 75.94 -8.82 7.44
CA PHE A 118 76.85 -7.84 8.07
C PHE A 118 78.13 -7.61 7.27
N HIS A 119 78.62 -8.59 6.49
CA HIS A 119 79.82 -8.45 5.65
C HIS A 119 79.63 -7.45 4.53
N LYS A 120 78.38 -7.11 4.23
CA LYS A 120 78.02 -6.04 3.27
C LYS A 120 78.07 -4.63 3.87
N LEU A 121 78.18 -4.49 5.18
CA LEU A 121 78.12 -3.20 5.88
C LEU A 121 79.54 -2.59 6.02
N THR A 122 80.19 -2.33 4.89
CA THR A 122 81.47 -1.58 4.87
C THR A 122 81.21 -0.11 5.26
N PRO A 123 82.16 0.67 5.71
CA PRO A 123 82.05 2.05 6.08
C PRO A 123 81.42 2.90 4.92
N ALA A 124 81.71 2.58 3.65
CA ALA A 124 81.13 3.26 2.51
C ALA A 124 79.61 3.02 2.37
N GLU A 125 79.14 1.80 2.65
CA GLU A 125 77.69 1.49 2.64
C GLU A 125 76.95 2.09 3.86
N VAL A 126 77.60 2.12 5.03
CA VAL A 126 77.01 2.76 6.23
C VAL A 126 76.82 4.26 6.02
N ILE A 127 77.74 4.93 5.30
CA ILE A 127 77.60 6.32 4.91
C ILE A 127 76.35 6.51 4.00
N THR A 128 76.14 5.60 3.04
CA THR A 128 74.97 5.67 2.14
C THR A 128 73.65 5.50 2.88
N LYS A 129 73.61 4.66 3.91
CA LYS A 129 72.41 4.47 4.77
C LYS A 129 72.09 5.68 5.66
N LYS A 130 73.01 6.66 5.77
CA LYS A 130 72.84 7.90 6.54
C LYS A 130 72.38 7.67 7.99
N GLY A 131 72.68 6.51 8.56
CA GLY A 131 72.29 6.13 9.90
C GLY A 131 70.79 5.90 10.07
N LYS A 132 70.03 5.66 9.01
CA LYS A 132 68.65 5.26 9.11
C LYS A 132 68.53 3.79 9.53
N PRO A 133 67.56 3.43 10.37
CA PRO A 133 67.29 2.04 10.68
C PRO A 133 66.90 1.22 9.45
N PHE A 134 67.39 -0.02 9.37
CA PHE A 134 67.09 -0.96 8.30
C PHE A 134 66.77 -2.34 8.86
N THR A 135 66.05 -3.14 8.10
CA THR A 135 65.68 -4.50 8.49
C THR A 135 66.64 -5.49 7.83
N ILE A 136 67.13 -6.43 8.60
CA ILE A 136 67.90 -7.59 8.17
C ILE A 136 66.98 -8.79 8.29
N PRO A 137 66.67 -9.54 7.22
CA PRO A 137 65.85 -10.72 7.29
C PRO A 137 66.53 -11.79 8.17
N GLY A 138 65.73 -12.45 9.00
CA GLY A 138 66.21 -13.57 9.81
C GLY A 138 66.56 -14.76 8.92
N ALA A 139 67.53 -15.57 9.31
CA ALA A 139 67.80 -16.89 8.70
C ALA A 139 66.58 -17.82 8.94
N ASP A 140 66.50 -18.94 8.22
CA ASP A 140 65.38 -19.88 8.25
C ASP A 140 64.79 -20.10 9.66
N GLY A 141 63.57 -19.62 9.89
CA GLY A 141 62.84 -19.74 11.15
C GLY A 141 63.25 -18.76 12.26
N GLN A 142 64.16 -17.84 12.00
CA GLN A 142 64.56 -16.79 12.93
C GLN A 142 63.82 -15.48 12.66
N PRO A 143 63.56 -14.64 13.67
CA PRO A 143 62.89 -13.37 13.51
C PRO A 143 63.75 -12.36 12.74
N ASP A 144 63.08 -11.48 12.01
CA ASP A 144 63.73 -10.32 11.39
C ASP A 144 64.39 -9.43 12.45
N ILE A 145 65.47 -8.78 12.06
CA ILE A 145 66.27 -7.94 12.94
C ILE A 145 66.19 -6.49 12.44
N ARG A 146 65.89 -5.56 13.32
CA ARG A 146 65.99 -4.14 13.06
C ARG A 146 67.33 -3.62 13.51
N ALA A 147 68.06 -2.97 12.66
CA ALA A 147 69.44 -2.56 12.92
C ALA A 147 69.73 -1.11 12.51
N VAL A 148 70.62 -0.47 13.20
CA VAL A 148 71.24 0.83 12.87
C VAL A 148 72.75 0.66 12.85
N ALA A 149 73.38 1.09 11.79
CA ALA A 149 74.82 1.11 11.64
C ALA A 149 75.37 2.53 11.77
N ARG A 150 76.52 2.67 12.50
CA ARG A 150 77.25 3.92 12.61
C ARG A 150 78.74 3.66 12.51
N ILE A 151 79.49 4.57 11.95
CA ILE A 151 80.93 4.57 11.95
C ILE A 151 81.44 5.05 13.32
N LEU A 152 82.37 4.39 13.91
CA LEU A 152 83.04 4.83 15.15
C LEU A 152 83.72 6.17 14.92
N PRO A 153 83.67 7.12 15.88
CA PRO A 153 84.38 8.39 15.80
C PRO A 153 85.85 8.33 15.50
N SER A 154 86.52 7.25 16.01
CA SER A 154 87.93 6.95 15.76
C SER A 154 88.24 6.52 14.28
N GLY A 155 87.16 6.22 13.48
CA GLY A 155 87.30 5.73 12.09
C GLY A 155 87.85 4.28 11.98
N VAL A 156 88.01 3.54 13.06
CA VAL A 156 88.65 2.18 13.09
C VAL A 156 87.67 1.10 12.62
N GLY A 157 86.34 1.38 12.61
CA GLY A 157 85.34 0.38 12.23
C GLY A 157 83.95 0.90 12.33
N THR A 158 83.01 -0.03 12.23
CA THR A 158 81.58 0.23 12.25
C THR A 158 80.87 -0.48 13.43
N VAL A 159 80.01 0.19 14.12
CA VAL A 159 79.16 -0.42 15.12
C VAL A 159 77.72 -0.63 14.54
N VAL A 160 77.21 -1.83 14.70
CA VAL A 160 75.81 -2.16 14.36
C VAL A 160 75.08 -2.48 15.65
N ILE A 161 74.09 -1.71 15.91
CA ILE A 161 73.15 -1.93 17.02
C ILE A 161 71.86 -2.51 16.46
N SER A 162 71.44 -3.65 17.01
CA SER A 162 70.32 -4.40 16.47
C SER A 162 69.37 -4.91 17.54
N VAL A 163 68.09 -5.05 17.23
CA VAL A 163 67.04 -5.62 18.07
C VAL A 163 66.21 -6.61 17.25
N ALA A 164 65.88 -7.76 17.84
CA ALA A 164 65.02 -8.73 17.20
C ALA A 164 63.57 -8.23 17.16
N LEU A 165 62.90 -8.44 16.06
CA LEU A 165 61.47 -8.09 15.88
C LEU A 165 60.52 -9.20 16.34
N ASP A 166 61.03 -10.27 16.99
CA ASP A 166 60.22 -11.39 17.48
C ASP A 166 59.14 -10.97 18.50
N SER A 167 59.42 -9.94 19.32
CA SER A 167 58.42 -9.36 20.22
C SER A 167 57.32 -8.61 19.46
N VAL A 168 57.68 -7.93 18.35
CA VAL A 168 56.74 -7.28 17.48
C VAL A 168 55.86 -8.31 16.79
N ASP A 169 56.48 -9.37 16.22
CA ASP A 169 55.74 -10.42 15.50
C ASP A 169 54.81 -11.22 16.44
N ARG A 170 55.28 -11.54 17.69
CA ARG A 170 54.41 -12.17 18.69
C ARG A 170 53.27 -11.30 19.11
N THR A 171 53.48 -10.00 19.30
CA THR A 171 52.43 -9.03 19.62
C THR A 171 51.45 -8.92 18.47
N MET A 172 51.95 -8.84 17.23
CA MET A 172 51.10 -8.76 16.01
C MET A 172 50.25 -10.01 15.85
N ASN A 173 50.82 -11.21 16.00
CA ASN A 173 50.10 -12.48 15.87
C ASN A 173 49.02 -12.62 16.97
N GLY A 174 49.34 -12.27 18.22
CA GLY A 174 48.38 -12.28 19.31
C GLY A 174 47.22 -11.33 19.10
N LEU A 175 47.51 -10.08 18.68
CA LEU A 175 46.48 -9.08 18.43
C LEU A 175 45.65 -9.37 17.15
N SER A 176 46.29 -9.92 16.11
CA SER A 176 45.55 -10.36 14.90
C SER A 176 44.54 -11.44 15.23
N GLY A 177 44.87 -12.38 16.12
CA GLY A 177 43.91 -13.39 16.59
C GLY A 177 42.74 -12.79 17.35
N ILE A 178 42.99 -11.79 18.18
CA ILE A 178 41.93 -11.07 18.91
C ILE A 178 41.03 -10.27 17.95
N PHE A 179 41.62 -9.54 16.99
CA PHE A 179 40.85 -8.79 15.98
C PHE A 179 39.98 -9.74 15.16
N PHE A 180 40.50 -10.85 14.70
CA PHE A 180 39.70 -11.85 13.97
C PHE A 180 38.54 -12.38 14.82
N LEU A 181 38.77 -12.70 16.09
CA LEU A 181 37.71 -13.17 17.00
C LEU A 181 36.62 -12.11 17.20
N ILE A 182 37.04 -10.88 17.47
CA ILE A 182 36.08 -9.76 17.63
C ILE A 182 35.26 -9.53 16.34
N SER A 183 35.94 -9.46 15.19
CA SER A 183 35.28 -9.29 13.88
C SER A 183 34.31 -10.42 13.59
N PHE A 184 34.64 -11.65 13.94
CA PHE A 184 33.75 -12.81 13.79
C PHE A 184 32.50 -12.70 14.68
N ILE A 185 32.65 -12.31 15.95
CA ILE A 185 31.53 -12.10 16.87
C ILE A 185 30.63 -10.96 16.38
N VAL A 186 31.22 -9.86 15.92
CA VAL A 186 30.50 -8.71 15.37
C VAL A 186 29.69 -9.11 14.13
N LEU A 187 30.25 -9.90 13.22
CA LEU A 187 29.56 -10.39 12.03
C LEU A 187 28.36 -11.29 12.39
N ILE A 188 28.52 -12.17 13.39
CA ILE A 188 27.41 -12.99 13.89
C ILE A 188 26.29 -12.09 14.45
N ALA A 189 26.65 -11.11 15.28
CA ALA A 189 25.71 -10.18 15.89
C ALA A 189 24.96 -9.36 14.82
N ILE A 190 25.68 -8.82 13.84
CA ILE A 190 25.09 -8.11 12.70
C ILE A 190 24.13 -9.02 11.92
N GLY A 191 24.54 -10.25 11.64
CA GLY A 191 23.70 -11.23 10.93
C GLY A 191 22.41 -11.54 11.68
N PHE A 192 22.49 -11.73 12.99
CA PHE A 192 21.33 -11.99 13.84
C PHE A 192 20.37 -10.79 13.88
N VAL A 193 20.89 -9.59 14.10
CA VAL A 193 20.10 -8.35 14.14
C VAL A 193 19.48 -8.06 12.77
N ALA A 194 20.25 -8.13 11.70
CA ALA A 194 19.77 -7.91 10.34
C ALA A 194 18.65 -8.90 9.98
N ARG A 195 18.82 -10.20 10.29
CA ARG A 195 17.79 -11.21 10.07
C ARG A 195 16.50 -10.88 10.83
N SER A 196 16.62 -10.48 12.09
CA SER A 196 15.46 -10.17 12.94
C SER A 196 14.73 -8.94 12.46
N LEU A 197 15.43 -7.85 12.17
CA LEU A 197 14.86 -6.60 11.66
C LEU A 197 14.20 -6.78 10.30
N ILE A 198 14.87 -7.45 9.35
CA ILE A 198 14.33 -7.66 8.00
C ILE A 198 13.08 -8.55 8.06
N LYS A 199 13.07 -9.62 8.87
CA LYS A 199 11.88 -10.45 9.03
C LYS A 199 10.70 -9.68 9.62
N LEU A 200 10.95 -8.86 10.64
CA LEU A 200 9.91 -8.07 11.29
C LEU A 200 9.33 -7.02 10.32
N SER A 201 10.20 -6.33 9.58
CA SER A 201 9.79 -5.29 8.62
C SER A 201 9.04 -5.83 7.40
N LEU A 202 9.32 -7.08 6.98
CA LEU A 202 8.67 -7.69 5.82
C LEU A 202 7.46 -8.57 6.17
N LYS A 203 7.18 -8.80 7.47
CA LYS A 203 6.02 -9.59 7.92
C LYS A 203 4.68 -9.07 7.38
N PRO A 204 4.42 -7.74 7.31
CA PRO A 204 3.17 -7.23 6.74
C PRO A 204 2.95 -7.59 5.27
N LEU A 205 4.02 -7.76 4.47
CA LEU A 205 3.90 -8.13 3.05
C LEU A 205 3.30 -9.54 2.85
N ASN A 206 3.60 -10.48 3.74
CA ASN A 206 2.99 -11.81 3.68
C ASN A 206 1.48 -11.73 3.96
N LYS A 207 1.05 -10.80 4.84
CA LYS A 207 -0.37 -10.57 5.10
C LYS A 207 -1.10 -9.98 3.88
N ILE A 208 -0.42 -9.16 3.09
CA ILE A 208 -0.98 -8.64 1.83
C ILE A 208 -1.24 -9.80 0.85
N GLU A 209 -0.30 -10.76 0.75
CA GLU A 209 -0.46 -11.94 -0.09
C GLU A 209 -1.65 -12.82 0.35
N GLU A 210 -1.75 -13.13 1.66
CA GLU A 210 -2.87 -13.88 2.23
C GLU A 210 -4.22 -13.19 1.98
N THR A 211 -4.31 -11.87 2.21
CA THR A 211 -5.53 -11.09 1.97
C THR A 211 -5.88 -11.04 0.49
N ALA A 212 -4.88 -10.86 -0.40
CA ALA A 212 -5.11 -10.87 -1.84
C ALA A 212 -5.64 -12.23 -2.32
N ALA A 213 -5.15 -13.34 -1.75
CA ALA A 213 -5.68 -14.68 -2.03
C ALA A 213 -7.14 -14.82 -1.56
N ALA A 214 -7.48 -14.38 -0.34
CA ALA A 214 -8.85 -14.40 0.18
C ALA A 214 -9.83 -13.61 -0.72
N ILE A 215 -9.39 -12.43 -1.21
CA ILE A 215 -10.18 -11.62 -2.13
C ILE A 215 -10.38 -12.35 -3.47
N ALA A 216 -9.34 -12.99 -4.00
CA ALA A 216 -9.43 -13.78 -5.23
C ALA A 216 -10.40 -14.95 -5.09
N ASP A 217 -10.53 -15.53 -3.90
CA ASP A 217 -11.48 -16.58 -3.54
C ASP A 217 -12.91 -16.05 -3.28
N GLY A 218 -13.10 -14.71 -3.35
CA GLY A 218 -14.42 -14.07 -3.29
C GLY A 218 -14.75 -13.40 -1.95
N ASP A 219 -13.86 -13.41 -0.96
CA ASP A 219 -14.06 -12.65 0.30
C ASP A 219 -13.66 -11.19 0.13
N LEU A 220 -14.60 -10.38 -0.37
CA LEU A 220 -14.42 -8.94 -0.53
C LEU A 220 -14.42 -8.16 0.81
N SER A 221 -14.79 -8.80 1.92
CA SER A 221 -14.79 -8.20 3.25
C SER A 221 -13.40 -8.26 3.92
N ALA A 222 -12.49 -9.08 3.38
CA ALA A 222 -11.13 -9.20 3.89
C ALA A 222 -10.39 -7.86 3.87
N ARG A 223 -9.70 -7.55 4.96
CA ARG A 223 -8.93 -6.30 5.11
C ARG A 223 -7.50 -6.60 5.52
N LEU A 224 -6.59 -5.77 5.04
CA LEU A 224 -5.20 -5.77 5.46
C LEU A 224 -5.10 -5.22 6.90
N PRO A 225 -4.21 -5.78 7.73
CA PRO A 225 -4.02 -5.31 9.10
C PRO A 225 -3.53 -3.87 9.12
N GLU A 226 -3.92 -3.14 10.14
CA GLU A 226 -3.42 -1.79 10.37
C GLU A 226 -1.91 -1.82 10.66
N VAL A 227 -1.15 -1.09 9.88
CA VAL A 227 0.29 -0.90 10.02
C VAL A 227 0.53 0.61 10.21
N ASN A 228 1.62 0.96 10.90
CA ASN A 228 1.96 2.36 11.14
C ASN A 228 1.93 3.16 9.82
N PRO A 229 1.05 4.18 9.69
CA PRO A 229 0.83 4.92 8.45
C PRO A 229 2.05 5.74 8.00
N ASN A 230 3.00 5.98 8.90
CA ASN A 230 4.23 6.71 8.59
C ASN A 230 5.27 5.86 7.84
N THR A 231 5.03 4.56 7.67
CA THR A 231 5.90 3.67 6.89
C THR A 231 5.38 3.52 5.45
N GLU A 232 6.27 3.15 4.52
CA GLU A 232 5.90 2.87 3.13
C GLU A 232 4.87 1.75 3.03
N VAL A 233 5.06 0.70 3.83
CA VAL A 233 4.13 -0.44 3.89
C VAL A 233 2.79 -0.04 4.50
N GLY A 234 2.79 0.83 5.52
CA GLY A 234 1.55 1.37 6.12
C GLY A 234 0.75 2.22 5.14
N ARG A 235 1.41 3.11 4.39
CA ARG A 235 0.75 3.89 3.32
C ARG A 235 0.17 3.00 2.22
N LEU A 236 0.92 1.97 1.80
CA LEU A 236 0.43 1.00 0.82
C LEU A 236 -0.80 0.25 1.34
N THR A 237 -0.75 -0.25 2.57
CA THR A 237 -1.87 -0.95 3.22
C THR A 237 -3.12 -0.07 3.31
N GLY A 238 -2.96 1.20 3.71
CA GLY A 238 -4.07 2.16 3.76
C GLY A 238 -4.70 2.41 2.39
N SER A 239 -3.88 2.61 1.36
CA SER A 239 -4.37 2.81 -0.02
C SER A 239 -5.08 1.58 -0.57
N LEU A 240 -4.57 0.37 -0.27
CA LEU A 240 -5.21 -0.89 -0.66
C LEU A 240 -6.55 -1.09 0.06
N ASN A 241 -6.63 -0.84 1.38
CA ASN A 241 -7.90 -0.93 2.10
C ASN A 241 -8.95 0.04 1.58
N MET A 242 -8.56 1.26 1.20
CA MET A 242 -9.46 2.23 0.56
C MET A 242 -9.94 1.73 -0.80
N MET A 243 -9.07 1.14 -1.61
CA MET A 243 -9.45 0.54 -2.90
C MET A 243 -10.42 -0.62 -2.69
N LEU A 244 -10.17 -1.50 -1.71
CA LEU A 244 -11.03 -2.63 -1.38
C LEU A 244 -12.42 -2.17 -0.94
N SER A 245 -12.52 -1.13 -0.10
CA SER A 245 -13.82 -0.56 0.29
C SER A 245 -14.63 -0.05 -0.89
N ARG A 246 -13.99 0.61 -1.87
CA ARG A 246 -14.67 1.07 -3.09
C ARG A 246 -15.13 -0.08 -3.98
N ILE A 247 -14.34 -1.16 -4.06
CA ILE A 247 -14.70 -2.36 -4.80
C ILE A 247 -15.92 -3.02 -4.15
N GLU A 248 -15.89 -3.25 -2.84
CA GLU A 248 -17.00 -3.82 -2.08
C GLU A 248 -18.29 -3.02 -2.25
N GLU A 249 -18.22 -1.69 -2.11
CA GLU A 249 -19.35 -0.78 -2.34
C GLU A 249 -19.90 -0.91 -3.76
N SER A 250 -19.02 -0.94 -4.77
CA SER A 250 -19.43 -1.11 -6.18
C SER A 250 -20.12 -2.46 -6.42
N PHE A 251 -19.63 -3.52 -5.82
CA PHE A 251 -20.25 -4.85 -5.90
C PHE A 251 -21.61 -4.88 -5.18
N ALA A 252 -21.73 -4.25 -4.01
CA ALA A 252 -22.99 -4.16 -3.27
C ALA A 252 -24.05 -3.44 -4.10
N VAL A 253 -23.73 -2.26 -4.67
CA VAL A 253 -24.62 -1.49 -5.55
C VAL A 253 -25.02 -2.31 -6.79
N ARG A 254 -24.06 -3.00 -7.40
CA ARG A 254 -24.34 -3.86 -8.57
C ARG A 254 -25.27 -5.02 -8.23
N THR A 255 -25.03 -5.71 -7.11
CA THR A 255 -25.84 -6.85 -6.67
C THR A 255 -27.27 -6.40 -6.33
N GLU A 256 -27.41 -5.25 -5.67
CA GLU A 256 -28.72 -4.65 -5.39
C GLU A 256 -29.46 -4.28 -6.70
N SER A 257 -28.78 -3.65 -7.64
CA SER A 257 -29.35 -3.30 -8.95
C SER A 257 -29.80 -4.56 -9.73
N GLU A 258 -28.97 -5.61 -9.74
CA GLU A 258 -29.32 -6.88 -10.40
C GLU A 258 -30.53 -7.55 -9.72
N SER A 259 -30.61 -7.51 -8.39
CA SER A 259 -31.75 -8.03 -7.64
C SER A 259 -33.04 -7.26 -7.95
N LYS A 260 -32.97 -5.91 -8.05
CA LYS A 260 -34.10 -5.04 -8.44
C LYS A 260 -34.55 -5.38 -9.87
N LEU A 261 -33.60 -5.54 -10.80
CA LEU A 261 -33.91 -5.88 -12.19
C LEU A 261 -34.57 -7.27 -12.30
N ARG A 262 -34.04 -8.28 -11.59
CA ARG A 262 -34.65 -9.63 -11.60
C ARG A 262 -36.08 -9.62 -11.09
N ARG A 263 -36.36 -8.90 -9.99
CA ARG A 263 -37.72 -8.74 -9.45
C ARG A 263 -38.60 -8.03 -10.47
N PHE A 264 -38.16 -6.92 -11.08
CA PHE A 264 -38.89 -6.19 -12.08
C PHE A 264 -39.29 -7.08 -13.26
N VAL A 265 -38.36 -7.88 -13.79
CA VAL A 265 -38.65 -8.79 -14.91
C VAL A 265 -39.65 -9.90 -14.50
N ALA A 266 -39.54 -10.42 -13.31
CA ALA A 266 -40.45 -11.43 -12.79
C ALA A 266 -41.85 -10.88 -12.66
N ASP A 267 -42.03 -9.70 -12.02
CA ASP A 267 -43.31 -9.06 -11.78
C ASP A 267 -43.98 -8.63 -13.09
N ALA A 268 -43.23 -8.01 -14.01
CA ALA A 268 -43.68 -7.67 -15.33
C ALA A 268 -44.21 -8.89 -16.12
N SER A 269 -43.47 -10.01 -16.03
CA SER A 269 -43.88 -11.26 -16.66
C SER A 269 -45.18 -11.82 -16.11
N HIS A 270 -45.37 -11.73 -14.79
CA HIS A 270 -46.61 -12.12 -14.16
C HIS A 270 -47.79 -11.25 -14.56
N GLU A 271 -47.64 -9.93 -14.54
CA GLU A 271 -48.71 -8.98 -14.89
C GLU A 271 -49.08 -8.97 -16.37
N LEU A 272 -48.15 -9.31 -17.27
CA LEU A 272 -48.42 -9.50 -18.69
C LEU A 272 -49.09 -10.83 -18.99
N ARG A 273 -48.79 -11.88 -18.24
CA ARG A 273 -49.37 -13.23 -18.46
C ARG A 273 -50.85 -13.27 -18.19
N THR A 274 -51.35 -12.55 -17.20
CA THR A 274 -52.75 -12.57 -16.75
C THR A 274 -53.70 -12.07 -17.87
N PRO A 275 -53.55 -10.86 -18.43
CA PRO A 275 -54.41 -10.37 -19.51
C PRO A 275 -54.27 -11.20 -20.79
N LEU A 276 -53.04 -11.67 -21.10
CA LEU A 276 -52.82 -12.54 -22.25
C LEU A 276 -53.58 -13.85 -22.14
N THR A 277 -53.62 -14.45 -20.92
CA THR A 277 -54.40 -15.65 -20.65
C THR A 277 -55.92 -15.38 -20.79
N ALA A 278 -56.38 -14.22 -20.33
CA ALA A 278 -57.78 -13.81 -20.51
C ALA A 278 -58.16 -13.65 -22.00
N ILE A 279 -57.33 -12.92 -22.78
CA ILE A 279 -57.54 -12.76 -24.22
C ILE A 279 -57.59 -14.12 -24.91
N ARG A 280 -56.63 -15.00 -24.60
CA ARG A 280 -56.58 -16.39 -25.15
C ARG A 280 -57.84 -17.17 -24.77
N GLY A 281 -58.28 -17.08 -23.52
CA GLY A 281 -59.51 -17.75 -23.04
C GLY A 281 -60.77 -17.23 -23.76
N PHE A 282 -60.91 -15.92 -23.93
CA PHE A 282 -62.03 -15.35 -24.69
C PHE A 282 -62.01 -15.78 -26.16
N ALA A 283 -60.85 -15.78 -26.80
CA ALA A 283 -60.71 -16.26 -28.18
C ALA A 283 -61.00 -17.73 -28.30
N GLU A 284 -60.61 -18.55 -27.31
CA GLU A 284 -60.92 -19.98 -27.28
C GLU A 284 -62.43 -20.26 -27.11
N LEU A 285 -63.11 -19.53 -26.23
CA LEU A 285 -64.56 -19.62 -26.04
C LEU A 285 -65.34 -19.32 -27.35
N HIS A 286 -64.88 -18.31 -28.11
CA HIS A 286 -65.45 -18.00 -29.42
C HIS A 286 -65.19 -19.15 -30.43
N ARG A 287 -63.99 -19.64 -30.48
CA ARG A 287 -63.62 -20.74 -31.41
C ARG A 287 -64.41 -22.02 -31.16
N GLN A 288 -64.67 -22.34 -29.88
CA GLN A 288 -65.43 -23.54 -29.47
C GLN A 288 -66.97 -23.38 -29.69
N GLY A 289 -67.44 -22.21 -30.14
CA GLY A 289 -68.85 -21.94 -30.32
C GLY A 289 -69.64 -21.82 -29.01
N ALA A 290 -68.93 -21.63 -27.86
CA ALA A 290 -69.61 -21.43 -26.55
C ALA A 290 -70.31 -20.06 -26.44
N VAL A 291 -69.97 -19.12 -27.33
CA VAL A 291 -70.58 -17.80 -27.42
C VAL A 291 -71.28 -17.73 -28.76
N THR A 292 -72.60 -17.71 -28.71
CA THR A 292 -73.49 -17.60 -29.90
C THR A 292 -74.38 -16.38 -29.78
N GLY A 293 -74.65 -15.72 -30.96
CA GLY A 293 -75.40 -14.51 -31.04
C GLY A 293 -74.53 -13.24 -31.12
N GLU A 294 -75.05 -12.25 -31.88
CA GLU A 294 -74.33 -11.03 -32.24
C GLU A 294 -73.92 -10.21 -30.99
N ASP A 295 -74.83 -10.04 -30.05
CA ASP A 295 -74.62 -9.22 -28.86
C ASP A 295 -73.51 -9.85 -27.92
N LYS A 296 -73.53 -11.16 -27.70
CA LYS A 296 -72.55 -11.86 -26.88
C LYS A 296 -71.19 -11.87 -27.57
N THR A 297 -71.15 -11.93 -28.92
CA THR A 297 -69.88 -11.85 -29.66
C THR A 297 -69.31 -10.43 -29.56
N LYS A 298 -70.13 -9.39 -29.64
CA LYS A 298 -69.72 -7.99 -29.44
C LYS A 298 -69.17 -7.77 -28.03
N GLU A 299 -69.85 -8.30 -27.02
CA GLU A 299 -69.34 -8.22 -25.63
C GLU A 299 -67.98 -8.91 -25.46
N LEU A 300 -67.79 -10.10 -26.04
CA LEU A 300 -66.56 -10.84 -25.99
C LEU A 300 -65.42 -10.09 -26.69
N ILE A 301 -65.67 -9.52 -27.89
CA ILE A 301 -64.70 -8.71 -28.61
C ILE A 301 -64.34 -7.46 -27.79
N SER A 302 -65.31 -6.80 -27.18
CA SER A 302 -65.09 -5.63 -26.32
C SER A 302 -64.21 -6.00 -25.08
N ARG A 303 -64.36 -7.19 -24.50
CA ARG A 303 -63.50 -7.67 -23.43
C ARG A 303 -62.06 -7.93 -23.92
N ILE A 304 -61.86 -8.53 -25.10
CA ILE A 304 -60.54 -8.71 -25.72
C ILE A 304 -59.91 -7.35 -25.99
N GLU A 305 -60.62 -6.40 -26.54
CA GLU A 305 -60.15 -5.05 -26.81
C GLU A 305 -59.71 -4.33 -25.54
N LYS A 306 -60.53 -4.38 -24.46
CA LYS A 306 -60.14 -3.82 -23.14
C LYS A 306 -58.85 -4.42 -22.57
N GLU A 307 -58.73 -5.72 -22.64
CA GLU A 307 -57.48 -6.36 -22.14
C GLU A 307 -56.25 -6.04 -23.02
N SER A 308 -56.46 -5.85 -24.34
CA SER A 308 -55.40 -5.41 -25.26
C SER A 308 -54.95 -3.98 -24.99
N ILE A 309 -55.87 -3.04 -24.76
CA ILE A 309 -55.60 -1.66 -24.38
C ILE A 309 -54.86 -1.62 -23.03
N ARG A 310 -55.34 -2.41 -22.06
CA ARG A 310 -54.67 -2.55 -20.75
C ARG A 310 -53.23 -3.06 -20.86
N MET A 311 -52.98 -4.05 -21.72
CA MET A 311 -51.62 -4.54 -21.98
C MET A 311 -50.73 -3.46 -22.60
N SER A 312 -51.24 -2.68 -23.55
CA SER A 312 -50.49 -1.59 -24.17
C SER A 312 -50.08 -0.54 -23.14
N SER A 313 -51.04 -0.10 -22.28
CA SER A 313 -50.75 0.83 -21.20
C SER A 313 -49.70 0.26 -20.20
N LEU A 314 -49.81 -1.02 -19.83
CA LEU A 314 -48.85 -1.66 -18.95
C LEU A 314 -47.44 -1.69 -19.55
N VAL A 315 -47.32 -1.97 -20.86
CA VAL A 315 -46.01 -1.95 -21.56
C VAL A 315 -45.45 -0.53 -21.62
N GLU A 316 -46.27 0.49 -21.89
CA GLU A 316 -45.86 1.88 -21.87
C GLU A 316 -45.37 2.32 -20.49
N ASP A 317 -46.10 1.97 -19.42
CA ASP A 317 -45.70 2.21 -18.02
C ASP A 317 -44.36 1.56 -17.66
N LEU A 318 -44.16 0.31 -18.08
CA LEU A 318 -42.90 -0.41 -17.87
C LEU A 318 -41.71 0.22 -18.59
N LEU A 319 -41.94 0.63 -19.87
CA LEU A 319 -40.91 1.32 -20.66
C LEU A 319 -40.58 2.70 -20.08
N LEU A 320 -41.56 3.41 -19.55
CA LEU A 320 -41.36 4.68 -18.88
C LEU A 320 -40.50 4.50 -17.62
N LEU A 321 -40.88 3.58 -16.75
CA LEU A 321 -40.12 3.28 -15.54
C LEU A 321 -38.66 2.88 -15.86
N ALA A 322 -38.45 2.06 -16.88
CA ALA A 322 -37.11 1.67 -17.31
C ALA A 322 -36.28 2.85 -17.84
N ARG A 323 -36.92 3.83 -18.49
CA ARG A 323 -36.26 5.07 -18.97
C ARG A 323 -35.93 6.02 -17.81
N LEU A 324 -36.80 6.17 -16.82
CA LEU A 324 -36.61 7.02 -15.65
C LEU A 324 -35.51 6.44 -14.74
N ASP A 325 -35.43 5.12 -14.58
CA ASP A 325 -34.37 4.44 -13.83
C ASP A 325 -32.96 4.65 -14.46
N GLN A 326 -32.88 4.87 -15.77
CA GLN A 326 -31.59 5.08 -16.48
C GLN A 326 -31.15 6.55 -16.50
N SER A 327 -31.80 7.45 -15.76
CA SER A 327 -31.44 8.88 -15.69
C SER A 327 -31.32 9.52 -17.11
N ARG A 328 -32.10 9.05 -18.10
CA ARG A 328 -32.09 9.66 -19.43
C ARG A 328 -32.71 11.06 -19.35
N GLU A 329 -32.09 11.99 -20.07
CA GLU A 329 -32.36 13.41 -20.08
C GLU A 329 -33.86 13.71 -20.18
N LEU A 330 -34.41 14.31 -19.12
CA LEU A 330 -35.69 14.95 -19.14
C LEU A 330 -35.57 16.23 -19.99
N THR A 331 -36.61 16.57 -20.72
CA THR A 331 -36.69 17.88 -21.35
C THR A 331 -37.14 18.89 -20.31
N ILE A 332 -36.18 19.58 -19.70
CA ILE A 332 -36.45 20.52 -18.60
C ILE A 332 -36.75 21.90 -19.17
N ASP A 333 -38.01 22.25 -19.18
CA ASP A 333 -38.53 23.56 -19.59
C ASP A 333 -39.39 24.19 -18.47
N PRO A 334 -39.63 25.51 -18.48
CA PRO A 334 -40.63 26.13 -17.61
C PRO A 334 -42.02 25.61 -17.92
N VAL A 335 -42.67 24.99 -16.94
CA VAL A 335 -44.01 24.39 -17.08
C VAL A 335 -45.00 25.20 -16.24
N ASP A 336 -46.07 25.70 -16.88
CA ASP A 336 -47.23 26.31 -16.21
C ASP A 336 -48.06 25.22 -15.52
N ILE A 337 -47.96 25.16 -14.20
CA ILE A 337 -48.63 24.12 -13.38
C ILE A 337 -50.13 24.30 -13.35
N ASN A 338 -50.64 25.56 -13.37
CA ASN A 338 -52.09 25.80 -13.38
C ASN A 338 -52.70 25.30 -14.66
N HIS A 339 -52.07 25.61 -15.80
CA HIS A 339 -52.55 25.11 -17.12
C HIS A 339 -52.52 23.57 -17.16
N LEU A 340 -51.40 22.95 -16.82
CA LEU A 340 -51.21 21.50 -16.82
C LEU A 340 -52.23 20.78 -15.94
N VAL A 341 -52.44 21.25 -14.70
CA VAL A 341 -53.41 20.66 -13.75
C VAL A 341 -54.85 20.80 -14.30
N ASN A 342 -55.24 21.94 -14.89
CA ASN A 342 -56.55 22.12 -15.49
C ASN A 342 -56.75 21.14 -16.66
N GLU A 343 -55.77 20.90 -17.51
CA GLU A 343 -55.83 19.87 -18.58
C GLU A 343 -56.04 18.48 -18.03
N ALA A 344 -55.30 18.11 -16.96
CA ALA A 344 -55.42 16.83 -16.29
C ALA A 344 -56.82 16.65 -15.65
N ILE A 345 -57.36 17.70 -15.02
CA ILE A 345 -58.72 17.70 -14.47
C ILE A 345 -59.77 17.53 -15.57
N ALA A 346 -59.65 18.27 -16.70
CA ALA A 346 -60.55 18.14 -17.83
C ALA A 346 -60.60 16.71 -18.40
N SER A 347 -59.42 16.10 -18.54
CA SER A 347 -59.26 14.71 -18.97
C SER A 347 -59.88 13.72 -17.97
N ALA A 348 -59.63 13.93 -16.64
CA ALA A 348 -60.21 13.10 -15.60
C ALA A 348 -61.73 13.16 -15.53
N LYS A 349 -62.32 14.36 -15.71
CA LYS A 349 -63.79 14.57 -15.78
C LYS A 349 -64.42 13.88 -16.99
N ALA A 350 -63.76 13.93 -18.15
CA ALA A 350 -64.20 13.25 -19.33
C ALA A 350 -64.22 11.74 -19.23
N ALA A 351 -63.18 11.20 -18.55
CA ALA A 351 -63.02 9.75 -18.34
C ALA A 351 -63.93 9.15 -17.26
N GLY A 352 -64.52 9.97 -16.35
CA GLY A 352 -65.41 9.50 -15.29
C GLY A 352 -66.20 10.66 -14.66
N PRO A 353 -67.39 11.01 -15.16
CA PRO A 353 -68.17 12.17 -14.71
C PRO A 353 -68.76 11.96 -13.30
N SER A 354 -68.58 10.82 -12.65
CA SER A 354 -69.21 10.48 -11.37
C SER A 354 -68.54 11.11 -10.14
N HIS A 355 -67.42 11.82 -10.30
CA HIS A 355 -66.66 12.45 -9.20
C HIS A 355 -66.66 13.98 -9.39
N GLU A 356 -66.86 14.71 -8.29
CA GLU A 356 -66.72 16.16 -8.24
C GLU A 356 -65.27 16.51 -8.05
N ILE A 357 -64.61 17.12 -9.05
CA ILE A 357 -63.19 17.53 -8.97
C ILE A 357 -63.13 19.05 -8.89
N THR A 358 -62.54 19.59 -7.82
CA THR A 358 -62.35 21.02 -7.57
C THR A 358 -60.85 21.37 -7.53
N LEU A 359 -60.50 22.58 -7.98
CA LEU A 359 -59.13 23.09 -7.93
C LEU A 359 -59.08 24.34 -7.07
N LYS A 360 -58.09 24.40 -6.16
CA LYS A 360 -57.66 25.57 -5.42
C LYS A 360 -56.23 25.92 -5.79
N SER A 361 -55.94 27.14 -6.14
CA SER A 361 -54.56 27.58 -6.43
C SER A 361 -54.25 28.82 -5.61
N SER A 362 -52.99 28.91 -5.13
CA SER A 362 -52.49 30.03 -4.35
C SER A 362 -52.16 31.27 -5.24
N SER A 363 -51.96 31.08 -6.54
CA SER A 363 -51.63 32.11 -7.51
C SER A 363 -52.10 31.72 -8.90
N ASP A 364 -52.33 32.70 -9.79
CA ASP A 364 -52.74 32.48 -11.17
C ASP A 364 -51.60 32.02 -12.08
N GLU A 365 -50.35 32.29 -11.70
CA GLU A 365 -49.15 31.91 -12.44
C GLU A 365 -48.18 31.21 -11.52
N ILE A 366 -48.00 29.89 -11.72
CA ILE A 366 -47.05 29.04 -10.96
C ILE A 366 -46.27 28.20 -11.99
N PHE A 367 -44.94 28.40 -12.00
CA PHE A 367 -44.03 27.67 -12.90
C PHE A 367 -43.08 26.79 -12.13
N VAL A 368 -42.81 25.59 -12.67
CA VAL A 368 -41.73 24.72 -12.24
C VAL A 368 -40.85 24.36 -13.43
N LEU A 369 -39.55 24.10 -13.19
CA LEU A 369 -38.65 23.57 -14.21
C LEU A 369 -38.83 22.05 -14.28
N GLY A 370 -39.27 21.55 -15.44
CA GLY A 370 -39.52 20.12 -15.58
C GLY A 370 -39.98 19.71 -16.99
N ASP A 371 -40.19 18.40 -17.13
CA ASP A 371 -40.79 17.80 -18.34
C ASP A 371 -42.32 17.82 -18.22
N SER A 372 -42.94 18.69 -19.00
CA SER A 372 -44.41 18.90 -18.96
C SER A 372 -45.19 17.59 -19.15
N MET A 373 -44.77 16.72 -20.07
CA MET A 373 -45.45 15.45 -20.32
C MET A 373 -45.36 14.50 -19.10
N ARG A 374 -44.21 14.46 -18.43
CA ARG A 374 -44.03 13.61 -17.27
C ARG A 374 -44.73 14.12 -16.03
N ILE A 375 -44.73 15.44 -15.80
CA ILE A 375 -45.52 16.06 -14.73
C ILE A 375 -47.01 15.84 -14.97
N HIS A 376 -47.50 16.05 -16.19
CA HIS A 376 -48.89 15.78 -16.54
C HIS A 376 -49.25 14.30 -16.28
N GLN A 377 -48.39 13.35 -16.62
CA GLN A 377 -48.60 11.93 -16.37
C GLN A 377 -48.67 11.61 -14.85
N ALA A 378 -47.79 12.23 -14.05
CA ALA A 378 -47.82 12.06 -12.59
C ALA A 378 -49.14 12.57 -11.97
N VAL A 379 -49.57 13.77 -12.35
CA VAL A 379 -50.84 14.36 -11.91
C VAL A 379 -52.02 13.50 -12.37
N SER A 380 -52.03 13.05 -13.63
CA SER A 380 -53.06 12.20 -14.18
C SER A 380 -53.17 10.85 -13.48
N ASN A 381 -52.03 10.25 -13.08
CA ASN A 381 -51.98 9.02 -12.30
C ASN A 381 -52.60 9.21 -10.90
N LEU A 382 -52.33 10.34 -10.20
CA LEU A 382 -52.95 10.64 -8.92
C LEU A 382 -54.47 10.81 -9.06
N LEU A 383 -54.96 11.54 -10.08
CA LEU A 383 -56.37 11.71 -10.36
C LEU A 383 -57.05 10.37 -10.72
N ALA A 384 -56.41 9.55 -11.53
CA ALA A 384 -56.88 8.21 -11.87
C ALA A 384 -56.98 7.32 -10.63
N ASN A 385 -55.97 7.40 -9.75
CA ASN A 385 -55.94 6.66 -8.48
C ASN A 385 -57.13 7.07 -7.57
N ALA A 386 -57.32 8.39 -7.36
CA ALA A 386 -58.41 8.91 -6.55
C ALA A 386 -59.76 8.47 -7.10
N ARG A 387 -59.96 8.47 -8.43
CA ARG A 387 -61.20 8.08 -9.11
C ARG A 387 -61.48 6.58 -9.04
N THR A 388 -60.44 5.75 -9.21
CA THR A 388 -60.60 4.29 -9.29
C THR A 388 -60.80 3.65 -7.91
N HIS A 389 -60.14 4.23 -6.88
CA HIS A 389 -60.14 3.64 -5.54
C HIS A 389 -61.17 4.26 -4.59
N THR A 390 -62.00 5.18 -5.07
CA THR A 390 -63.07 5.78 -4.28
C THR A 390 -64.45 5.50 -4.88
N PRO A 391 -65.51 5.45 -4.06
CA PRO A 391 -66.89 5.28 -4.55
C PRO A 391 -67.36 6.45 -5.45
N ALA A 392 -68.34 6.18 -6.33
CA ALA A 392 -68.96 7.23 -7.14
C ALA A 392 -69.59 8.30 -6.20
N GLY A 393 -69.42 9.59 -6.53
CA GLY A 393 -69.81 10.72 -5.72
C GLY A 393 -68.80 11.23 -4.72
N THR A 394 -67.65 10.57 -4.61
CA THR A 394 -66.50 11.06 -3.79
C THR A 394 -66.03 12.42 -4.34
N LYS A 395 -65.75 13.34 -3.42
CA LYS A 395 -65.15 14.64 -3.76
C LYS A 395 -63.63 14.50 -3.85
N ILE A 396 -63.06 14.99 -4.96
CA ILE A 396 -61.61 15.05 -5.17
C ILE A 396 -61.25 16.55 -5.19
N GLU A 397 -60.37 16.94 -4.28
CA GLU A 397 -59.85 18.31 -4.19
C GLU A 397 -58.40 18.34 -4.65
N MET A 398 -58.09 19.16 -5.61
CA MET A 398 -56.70 19.50 -5.98
C MET A 398 -56.34 20.87 -5.42
N GLU A 399 -55.13 20.96 -4.87
CA GLU A 399 -54.62 22.20 -4.33
C GLU A 399 -53.18 22.43 -4.83
N ILE A 400 -52.90 23.65 -5.30
CA ILE A 400 -51.58 24.09 -5.73
C ILE A 400 -51.14 25.18 -4.77
N LEU A 401 -50.03 24.95 -4.09
CA LEU A 401 -49.42 25.90 -3.16
C LEU A 401 -47.99 26.20 -3.61
N GLN A 402 -47.62 27.45 -3.60
CA GLN A 402 -46.25 27.89 -3.84
C GLN A 402 -45.74 28.62 -2.58
N ASN A 403 -44.58 28.24 -2.12
CA ASN A 403 -43.82 28.95 -1.10
C ASN A 403 -42.41 29.33 -1.64
N GLU A 404 -41.56 29.91 -0.80
CA GLU A 404 -40.21 30.35 -1.22
C GLU A 404 -39.28 29.23 -1.64
N SER A 405 -39.53 27.97 -1.18
CA SER A 405 -38.64 26.85 -1.39
C SER A 405 -39.16 25.77 -2.33
N GLU A 406 -40.49 25.68 -2.47
CA GLU A 406 -41.09 24.60 -3.25
C GLU A 406 -42.49 24.96 -3.80
N VAL A 407 -42.88 24.26 -4.85
CA VAL A 407 -44.24 24.18 -5.34
C VAL A 407 -44.82 22.82 -4.94
N GLN A 408 -46.01 22.84 -4.32
CA GLN A 408 -46.73 21.65 -3.90
C GLN A 408 -47.99 21.50 -4.77
N ILE A 409 -48.22 20.29 -5.28
CA ILE A 409 -49.46 19.90 -5.96
C ILE A 409 -50.04 18.75 -5.14
N SER A 410 -51.19 18.94 -4.54
CA SER A 410 -51.86 17.91 -3.76
C SER A 410 -53.18 17.45 -4.37
N VAL A 411 -53.47 16.17 -4.27
CA VAL A 411 -54.71 15.51 -4.64
C VAL A 411 -55.27 14.87 -3.39
N SER A 412 -56.42 15.31 -2.94
CA SER A 412 -57.10 14.78 -1.74
C SER A 412 -58.46 14.17 -2.15
N ASP A 413 -58.76 13.01 -1.57
CA ASP A 413 -60.07 12.35 -1.67
C ASP A 413 -60.64 12.07 -0.28
N ASN A 414 -61.94 11.90 -0.21
CA ASN A 414 -62.61 11.48 1.02
C ASN A 414 -63.09 10.01 0.93
N GLY A 415 -62.24 9.17 0.39
CA GLY A 415 -62.47 7.73 0.19
C GLY A 415 -62.18 6.89 1.44
N PRO A 416 -61.90 5.59 1.27
CA PRO A 416 -61.74 4.64 2.40
C PRO A 416 -60.38 4.80 3.13
N GLY A 417 -59.45 5.59 2.57
CA GLY A 417 -58.09 5.76 3.15
C GLY A 417 -57.23 4.50 3.09
N LEU A 418 -56.03 4.61 3.67
CA LEU A 418 -54.96 3.60 3.63
C LEU A 418 -54.51 3.25 5.03
N SER A 419 -54.12 1.98 5.24
CA SER A 419 -53.48 1.58 6.50
C SER A 419 -52.04 2.16 6.61
N PRO A 420 -51.49 2.34 7.81
CA PRO A 420 -50.10 2.79 7.98
C PRO A 420 -49.08 1.89 7.27
N GLU A 421 -49.36 0.59 7.22
CA GLU A 421 -48.50 -0.39 6.53
C GLU A 421 -48.52 -0.19 5.02
N ASP A 422 -49.71 0.05 4.46
CA ASP A 422 -49.86 0.30 3.03
C ASP A 422 -49.23 1.62 2.58
N GLN A 423 -49.32 2.68 3.41
CA GLN A 423 -48.70 3.98 3.09
C GLN A 423 -47.19 3.90 2.88
N THR A 424 -46.49 3.00 3.56
CA THR A 424 -45.04 2.81 3.38
C THR A 424 -44.68 2.09 2.08
N ARG A 425 -45.63 1.33 1.51
CA ARG A 425 -45.39 0.44 0.38
C ARG A 425 -46.09 0.87 -0.90
N ILE A 426 -47.02 1.84 -0.81
CA ILE A 426 -47.90 2.20 -1.92
C ILE A 426 -47.15 2.71 -3.16
N PHE A 427 -45.91 3.14 -3.03
CA PHE A 427 -45.06 3.57 -4.13
C PHE A 427 -44.15 2.41 -4.70
N GLU A 428 -44.26 1.20 -4.09
CA GLU A 428 -43.60 0.02 -4.65
C GLU A 428 -44.28 -0.37 -5.97
N ARG A 429 -43.50 -0.88 -6.91
CA ARG A 429 -44.02 -1.35 -8.21
C ARG A 429 -44.95 -2.54 -8.01
N PHE A 430 -46.07 -2.56 -8.70
CA PHE A 430 -47.10 -3.62 -8.63
C PHE A 430 -47.73 -3.80 -7.25
N PHE A 431 -47.51 -2.88 -6.32
CA PHE A 431 -48.13 -2.94 -4.99
C PHE A 431 -49.65 -2.61 -5.10
N ARG A 432 -50.44 -3.35 -4.33
CA ARG A 432 -51.92 -3.18 -4.23
C ARG A 432 -52.36 -3.51 -2.81
N ALA A 433 -53.05 -2.59 -2.17
CA ALA A 433 -53.55 -2.73 -0.79
C ALA A 433 -54.59 -3.86 -0.63
N ASP A 434 -55.40 -4.12 -1.66
CA ASP A 434 -56.42 -5.20 -1.63
C ASP A 434 -56.41 -6.01 -2.95
N PRO A 435 -55.73 -7.17 -2.98
CA PRO A 435 -55.69 -8.04 -4.16
C PRO A 435 -57.03 -8.67 -4.53
N SER A 436 -58.01 -8.68 -3.60
CA SER A 436 -59.30 -9.37 -3.81
C SER A 436 -60.30 -8.53 -4.61
N ARG A 437 -60.34 -7.23 -4.38
CA ARG A 437 -61.22 -6.27 -5.12
C ARG A 437 -60.79 -6.12 -6.57
N ALA A 438 -59.52 -6.31 -6.87
CA ALA A 438 -58.94 -6.18 -8.20
C ALA A 438 -59.49 -7.18 -9.24
N ARG A 439 -59.96 -8.34 -8.81
CA ARG A 439 -60.51 -9.35 -9.74
C ARG A 439 -61.91 -8.98 -10.28
N VAL A 440 -62.59 -8.10 -9.61
CA VAL A 440 -63.96 -7.71 -9.95
C VAL A 440 -64.01 -6.47 -10.84
N SER A 441 -63.14 -5.48 -10.62
CA SER A 441 -63.15 -4.20 -11.33
C SER A 441 -62.19 -4.14 -12.54
N GLY A 442 -61.19 -5.02 -12.63
CA GLY A 442 -60.28 -5.07 -13.79
C GLY A 442 -59.33 -3.88 -13.92
N GLU A 443 -59.32 -2.94 -12.99
CA GLU A 443 -58.69 -1.64 -13.12
C GLU A 443 -57.41 -1.56 -12.26
N GLY A 444 -56.31 -1.04 -12.86
CA GLY A 444 -55.04 -0.66 -12.23
C GLY A 444 -53.91 -1.70 -12.35
N SER A 445 -52.76 -1.30 -12.92
CA SER A 445 -51.55 -2.10 -13.05
C SER A 445 -50.70 -2.16 -11.77
N GLY A 446 -51.02 -1.32 -10.78
CA GLY A 446 -50.15 -1.11 -9.62
C GLY A 446 -48.83 -0.37 -9.94
N LEU A 447 -48.73 0.24 -11.13
CA LEU A 447 -47.57 1.00 -11.55
C LEU A 447 -47.77 2.52 -11.44
N GLY A 448 -49.00 3.00 -11.40
CA GLY A 448 -49.28 4.44 -11.46
C GLY A 448 -48.58 5.26 -10.36
N LEU A 449 -48.66 4.82 -9.11
CA LEU A 449 -47.97 5.52 -7.99
C LEU A 449 -46.45 5.33 -8.03
N ALA A 450 -45.94 4.20 -8.48
CA ALA A 450 -44.52 4.00 -8.73
C ALA A 450 -43.98 4.93 -9.84
N ILE A 451 -44.80 5.22 -10.86
CA ILE A 451 -44.47 6.21 -11.90
C ILE A 451 -44.44 7.61 -11.29
N VAL A 452 -45.41 7.96 -10.43
CA VAL A 452 -45.40 9.25 -9.72
C VAL A 452 -44.11 9.45 -8.94
N ASP A 453 -43.73 8.48 -8.14
CA ASP A 453 -42.49 8.54 -7.36
C ASP A 453 -41.23 8.64 -8.25
N ALA A 454 -41.18 7.86 -9.34
CA ALA A 454 -40.04 7.89 -10.26
C ALA A 454 -39.95 9.24 -11.00
N VAL A 455 -41.10 9.82 -11.43
CA VAL A 455 -41.14 11.14 -12.06
C VAL A 455 -40.68 12.22 -11.09
N MET A 456 -41.18 12.20 -9.87
CA MET A 456 -40.79 13.18 -8.85
C MET A 456 -39.30 13.13 -8.54
N LYS A 457 -38.75 11.92 -8.35
CA LYS A 457 -37.30 11.72 -8.14
C LYS A 457 -36.46 12.23 -9.32
N ALA A 458 -36.92 11.98 -10.54
CA ALA A 458 -36.22 12.45 -11.73
C ALA A 458 -36.21 13.99 -11.85
N HIS A 459 -37.20 14.67 -11.25
CA HIS A 459 -37.29 16.14 -11.17
C HIS A 459 -36.58 16.70 -9.90
N GLY A 460 -35.92 15.87 -9.08
CA GLY A 460 -35.31 16.29 -7.82
C GLY A 460 -36.31 16.63 -6.72
N GLY A 461 -37.58 16.25 -6.90
CA GLY A 461 -38.66 16.39 -5.96
C GLY A 461 -38.98 15.10 -5.18
N SER A 462 -40.09 15.10 -4.46
CA SER A 462 -40.59 13.96 -3.71
C SER A 462 -42.15 13.89 -3.76
N VAL A 463 -42.68 12.70 -3.43
CA VAL A 463 -44.10 12.50 -3.23
C VAL A 463 -44.33 12.01 -1.80
N GLU A 464 -45.37 12.54 -1.16
CA GLU A 464 -45.81 12.17 0.18
C GLU A 464 -47.29 11.73 0.15
N VAL A 465 -47.67 10.83 1.05
CA VAL A 465 -49.05 10.41 1.30
C VAL A 465 -49.40 10.59 2.76
N LEU A 466 -50.53 11.22 3.01
CA LEU A 466 -51.17 11.31 4.33
C LEU A 466 -52.57 10.71 4.21
N SER A 467 -52.85 9.69 5.00
CA SER A 467 -54.13 9.01 4.97
C SER A 467 -54.50 8.41 6.31
N GLU A 468 -55.78 8.42 6.60
CA GLU A 468 -56.38 7.71 7.74
C GLU A 468 -57.52 6.84 7.23
N ILE A 469 -57.71 5.66 7.86
CA ILE A 469 -58.79 4.75 7.47
C ILE A 469 -60.15 5.44 7.61
N ASN A 470 -60.97 5.42 6.55
CA ASN A 470 -62.26 6.08 6.41
C ASN A 470 -62.23 7.62 6.44
N GLN A 471 -61.08 8.25 6.29
CA GLN A 471 -60.97 9.73 6.16
C GLN A 471 -60.41 10.18 4.81
N GLY A 472 -60.09 9.21 3.94
CA GLY A 472 -59.54 9.48 2.61
C GLY A 472 -58.04 9.51 2.60
N ALA A 473 -57.45 9.98 1.50
CA ALA A 473 -56.04 10.11 1.27
C ALA A 473 -55.69 11.46 0.61
N LYS A 474 -54.56 12.03 1.04
CA LYS A 474 -53.94 13.21 0.40
C LYS A 474 -52.54 12.82 -0.09
N PHE A 475 -52.35 12.91 -1.40
CA PHE A 475 -51.05 12.76 -2.07
C PHE A 475 -50.50 14.13 -2.39
N THR A 476 -49.26 14.43 -2.05
CA THR A 476 -48.61 15.72 -2.31
C THR A 476 -47.30 15.51 -3.08
N LEU A 477 -47.23 16.20 -4.24
CA LEU A 477 -46.03 16.29 -5.05
C LEU A 477 -45.26 17.56 -4.64
N HIS A 478 -43.98 17.41 -4.31
CA HIS A 478 -43.08 18.50 -3.90
C HIS A 478 -42.05 18.78 -4.97
N PHE A 479 -42.14 19.90 -5.65
CA PHE A 479 -41.19 20.36 -6.65
C PHE A 479 -40.28 21.44 -6.02
N PRO A 480 -38.96 21.25 -5.96
CA PRO A 480 -38.07 22.28 -5.44
C PRO A 480 -38.05 23.49 -6.39
N VAL A 481 -38.25 24.67 -5.84
CA VAL A 481 -37.98 25.92 -6.57
C VAL A 481 -36.47 26.10 -6.50
N LYS A 482 -35.74 25.91 -7.60
CA LYS A 482 -34.31 26.25 -7.63
C LYS A 482 -34.22 27.78 -7.46
N GLY A 483 -33.80 28.20 -6.29
CA GLY A 483 -33.32 29.57 -6.15
C GLY A 483 -32.14 29.80 -7.11
N ASP A 484 -32.09 30.96 -7.74
CA ASP A 484 -31.02 31.44 -8.61
C ASP A 484 -29.61 31.23 -8.05
#